data_60ddff512ce6ee1fe73df9ba14db6e38
#
_entry.id   60ddff512ce6ee1fe73df9ba14db6e38
#
_cell.length_a   1.000
_cell.length_b   1.000
_cell.length_c   1.000
_cell.angle_alpha   90.00
_cell.angle_beta   90.00
_cell.angle_gamma   90.00
#
_symmetry.space_group_name_H-M   'P 1'
#
loop_
_entity.id
_entity.type
_entity.pdbx_description
1 polymer ?
#
loop_
_entity_poly.entity_id
_entity_poly.type
_entity_poly.pdbx_seq_one_letter_code
_entity_poly.pdbx_strand_id
1 'polypeptide(L)'
;MRRVLGLGVVVLTAGAVVFACGGGSNKEAGFAASDAAGGSPDGPGGGGADGFGAFSDGGSTTFPEGGSVAPEAGTPVALIYAHSADTLYRLDANSKQVAVVGPFTGGCSSVIDIAIDSSSNAYVTTETDLWKVDLTTAACTNIATGSYPNSLSFVPKGTLDPNVEALVGYNGSTYIRINTTTGAVTNVGALTGGYTSSGDIVSVIGGGTFLTVKGGKESCDDCLLQIDPKTGDLVQSYGSVNHADVFGLAFWAGAAYGFDNGGDVFSIAWVNGALSTTDIPVPNPPPNLSFWGAGSTTSAPPTAADGGGIPLQ
;
A
#
# COMPACT_ATOMS: atom_id res chain seq x y z
N MET A 1 39.61 -40.21 -32.98
CA MET A 1 40.22 -38.91 -33.26
C MET A 1 40.32 -38.14 -31.97
N ARG A 2 41.48 -37.55 -31.66
CA ARG A 2 42.00 -37.19 -30.36
C ARG A 2 41.24 -35.99 -29.70
N ARG A 3 40.87 -36.18 -28.45
CA ARG A 3 40.42 -35.10 -27.53
C ARG A 3 41.63 -34.41 -26.96
N VAL A 4 41.68 -33.08 -26.99
CA VAL A 4 42.67 -32.25 -26.30
C VAL A 4 41.94 -31.64 -25.09
N LEU A 5 42.36 -32.01 -23.87
CA LEU A 5 42.00 -31.36 -22.61
C LEU A 5 42.90 -30.14 -22.45
N GLY A 6 42.28 -28.96 -22.30
CA GLY A 6 42.96 -27.75 -21.87
C GLY A 6 42.78 -27.56 -20.35
N LEU A 7 43.90 -27.60 -19.63
CA LEU A 7 43.98 -27.35 -18.19
C LEU A 7 44.13 -25.84 -17.98
N GLY A 8 43.13 -25.15 -17.43
CA GLY A 8 43.22 -23.74 -17.04
C GLY A 8 43.64 -23.63 -15.58
N VAL A 9 44.79 -22.97 -15.36
CA VAL A 9 45.31 -22.65 -14.02
C VAL A 9 44.60 -21.39 -13.51
N VAL A 10 43.94 -21.48 -12.37
CA VAL A 10 43.38 -20.34 -11.64
C VAL A 10 44.40 -19.88 -10.61
N VAL A 11 44.89 -18.66 -10.77
CA VAL A 11 45.75 -17.99 -9.77
C VAL A 11 44.86 -17.20 -8.82
N LEU A 12 44.81 -17.60 -7.57
CA LEU A 12 44.19 -16.87 -6.46
C LEU A 12 45.19 -15.87 -5.87
N THR A 13 44.92 -14.57 -6.02
CA THR A 13 45.64 -13.52 -5.28
C THR A 13 44.84 -13.15 -4.03
N ALA A 14 45.35 -13.45 -2.87
CA ALA A 14 44.83 -13.00 -1.58
C ALA A 14 45.26 -11.54 -1.33
N GLY A 15 44.33 -10.61 -1.33
CA GLY A 15 44.51 -9.22 -0.90
C GLY A 15 44.09 -9.06 0.55
N ALA A 16 45.02 -8.76 1.44
CA ALA A 16 44.76 -8.40 2.82
C ALA A 16 44.29 -6.94 2.90
N VAL A 17 43.11 -6.71 3.43
CA VAL A 17 42.59 -5.36 3.75
C VAL A 17 42.78 -5.14 5.24
N VAL A 18 43.57 -4.14 5.59
CA VAL A 18 43.83 -3.67 6.96
C VAL A 18 42.69 -2.68 7.32
N PHE A 19 41.91 -3.00 8.34
CA PHE A 19 40.94 -2.07 8.93
C PHE A 19 41.66 -1.18 9.94
N ALA A 20 41.67 0.13 9.68
CA ALA A 20 42.01 1.16 10.66
C ALA A 20 40.75 1.57 11.45
N CYS A 21 40.79 1.32 12.76
CA CYS A 21 39.82 1.89 13.70
C CYS A 21 40.05 3.38 13.86
N GLY A 22 39.07 4.22 13.42
CA GLY A 22 39.00 5.62 13.75
C GLY A 22 37.78 5.86 14.66
N GLY A 23 38.02 6.11 15.94
CA GLY A 23 37.02 6.53 16.91
C GLY A 23 36.60 7.97 16.63
N GLY A 24 35.31 8.20 16.51
CA GLY A 24 34.69 9.52 16.40
C GLY A 24 33.61 9.68 17.46
N SER A 25 33.83 10.66 18.31
CA SER A 25 33.06 11.04 19.50
C SER A 25 31.62 11.45 19.19
N ASN A 26 30.69 10.91 19.92
CA ASN A 26 29.29 11.36 19.99
C ASN A 26 29.22 12.81 20.52
N LYS A 27 28.57 13.69 19.78
CA LYS A 27 28.04 14.94 20.33
C LYS A 27 26.52 14.80 20.36
N GLU A 28 26.01 14.63 21.56
CA GLU A 28 24.59 14.78 21.85
C GLU A 28 24.21 16.26 21.64
N ALA A 29 23.23 16.49 20.74
CA ALA A 29 22.55 17.76 20.64
C ALA A 29 21.27 17.69 21.48
N GLY A 30 21.34 18.18 22.71
CA GLY A 30 20.20 18.37 23.57
C GLY A 30 19.28 19.44 23.00
N PHE A 31 18.01 19.13 22.84
CA PHE A 31 16.96 20.12 22.61
C PHE A 31 16.50 20.67 23.96
N ALA A 32 16.74 21.94 24.18
CA ALA A 32 16.23 22.66 25.32
C ALA A 32 14.72 22.93 25.14
N ALA A 33 13.92 22.48 26.09
CA ALA A 33 12.55 22.91 26.27
C ALA A 33 12.54 24.40 26.70
N SER A 34 11.83 25.24 25.96
CA SER A 34 11.52 26.58 26.39
C SER A 34 10.13 26.61 27.00
N ASP A 35 10.09 26.64 28.33
CA ASP A 35 8.93 27.06 29.09
C ASP A 35 8.70 28.57 28.85
N ALA A 36 7.52 28.95 28.43
CA ALA A 36 7.01 30.30 28.50
C ALA A 36 5.69 30.30 29.25
N ALA A 37 5.80 30.51 30.55
CA ALA A 37 4.69 30.93 31.38
C ALA A 37 4.48 32.44 31.26
N GLY A 38 3.26 32.93 31.36
CA GLY A 38 2.87 34.30 31.50
C GLY A 38 1.55 34.56 30.78
N GLY A 39 0.46 34.88 31.37
CA GLY A 39 0.10 35.63 32.52
C GLY A 39 -1.22 36.26 32.14
N SER A 40 -2.28 35.96 32.86
CA SER A 40 -3.55 36.70 32.77
C SER A 40 -3.37 38.10 33.31
N PRO A 41 -4.18 39.05 32.91
CA PRO A 41 -4.85 39.85 33.90
C PRO A 41 -6.37 39.97 33.74
N ASP A 42 -6.98 39.97 34.90
CA ASP A 42 -8.37 40.22 35.19
C ASP A 42 -8.85 41.61 34.78
N GLY A 43 -10.17 41.76 34.67
CA GLY A 43 -10.83 43.03 34.79
C GLY A 43 -12.26 43.06 34.22
N PRO A 44 -13.14 43.74 34.93
CA PRO A 44 -14.51 43.24 35.15
C PRO A 44 -15.59 44.08 34.47
N GLY A 45 -16.82 43.54 34.50
CA GLY A 45 -17.99 44.39 34.63
C GLY A 45 -19.00 44.46 33.53
N GLY A 46 -20.25 44.27 33.92
CA GLY A 46 -21.47 44.74 33.24
C GLY A 46 -22.41 43.63 32.84
N GLY A 47 -23.31 43.33 33.56
CA GLY A 47 -24.62 43.51 34.06
C GLY A 47 -25.68 43.72 32.96
N GLY A 48 -26.70 42.88 32.93
CA GLY A 48 -27.87 43.05 32.10
C GLY A 48 -28.84 41.87 32.25
N ALA A 49 -29.82 42.11 33.09
CA ALA A 49 -30.86 41.18 33.48
C ALA A 49 -31.97 41.07 32.45
N ASP A 50 -32.80 40.04 32.67
CA ASP A 50 -34.21 39.93 32.40
C ASP A 50 -34.70 39.39 31.03
N GLY A 51 -35.47 38.30 31.17
CA GLY A 51 -36.28 37.77 30.12
C GLY A 51 -36.77 36.36 30.34
N PHE A 52 -37.48 36.11 31.47
CA PHE A 52 -38.29 34.88 31.58
C PHE A 52 -39.48 34.96 30.65
N GLY A 53 -39.45 34.23 29.57
CA GLY A 53 -40.60 33.93 28.71
C GLY A 53 -41.27 32.67 29.14
N ALA A 54 -42.54 32.76 29.58
CA ALA A 54 -43.39 31.67 29.98
C ALA A 54 -43.65 30.69 28.82
N PHE A 55 -43.44 29.42 29.05
CA PHE A 55 -43.86 28.34 28.15
C PHE A 55 -45.37 28.12 28.33
N SER A 56 -46.11 28.38 27.27
CA SER A 56 -47.54 28.05 27.15
C SER A 56 -47.64 26.59 26.70
N ASP A 57 -48.36 25.80 27.51
CA ASP A 57 -48.79 24.46 27.17
C ASP A 57 -49.81 24.49 26.01
N GLY A 58 -49.67 23.55 25.10
CA GLY A 58 -50.76 23.23 24.20
C GLY A 58 -50.37 23.11 22.73
N GLY A 59 -49.90 21.97 22.32
CA GLY A 59 -49.73 21.63 20.91
C GLY A 59 -49.33 20.16 20.73
N SER A 60 -50.35 19.29 20.60
CA SER A 60 -50.13 17.93 20.11
C SER A 60 -49.56 17.99 18.71
N THR A 61 -48.24 17.79 18.58
CA THR A 61 -47.59 17.55 17.29
C THR A 61 -47.52 16.06 17.05
N THR A 62 -48.40 15.55 16.22
CA THR A 62 -48.28 14.28 15.54
C THR A 62 -46.91 14.27 14.80
N PHE A 63 -46.03 13.36 15.19
CA PHE A 63 -44.83 13.09 14.43
C PHE A 63 -45.22 12.51 13.07
N PRO A 64 -44.75 13.05 11.96
CA PRO A 64 -44.94 12.38 10.68
C PRO A 64 -44.07 11.12 10.70
N GLU A 65 -44.73 9.96 10.72
CA GLU A 65 -44.07 8.70 10.41
C GLU A 65 -43.59 8.75 8.97
N GLY A 66 -42.29 8.49 8.77
CA GLY A 66 -41.75 8.21 7.43
C GLY A 66 -40.81 9.25 6.84
N GLY A 67 -39.98 9.88 7.65
CA GLY A 67 -38.75 10.45 7.13
C GLY A 67 -37.73 9.32 6.90
N SER A 68 -37.53 8.91 5.66
CA SER A 68 -36.34 8.14 5.33
C SER A 68 -35.11 8.99 5.72
N VAL A 69 -34.45 8.60 6.80
CA VAL A 69 -33.14 9.14 7.13
C VAL A 69 -32.28 8.79 5.94
N ALA A 70 -31.88 9.80 5.17
CA ALA A 70 -30.82 9.59 4.17
C ALA A 70 -29.68 8.93 4.93
N PRO A 71 -29.07 7.84 4.40
CA PRO A 71 -27.94 7.26 5.05
C PRO A 71 -26.92 8.39 5.23
N GLU A 72 -26.51 8.61 6.48
CA GLU A 72 -25.37 9.46 6.78
C GLU A 72 -24.27 9.06 5.82
N ALA A 73 -23.57 10.04 5.23
CA ALA A 73 -22.49 9.77 4.30
C ALA A 73 -21.54 8.80 5.01
N GLY A 74 -21.69 7.51 4.69
CA GLY A 74 -21.01 6.44 5.38
C GLY A 74 -19.54 6.71 5.31
N THR A 75 -18.83 6.48 6.39
CA THR A 75 -17.38 6.36 6.43
C THR A 75 -16.95 5.62 5.15
N PRO A 76 -16.03 6.16 4.33
CA PRO A 76 -15.63 5.52 3.10
C PRO A 76 -15.36 4.05 3.37
N VAL A 77 -16.15 3.16 2.78
CA VAL A 77 -15.96 1.73 2.99
C VAL A 77 -14.64 1.39 2.34
N ALA A 78 -13.74 0.86 3.14
CA ALA A 78 -12.48 0.36 2.70
C ALA A 78 -12.67 -0.68 1.63
N LEU A 79 -12.28 -0.35 0.46
CA LEU A 79 -12.32 -1.29 -0.63
C LEU A 79 -10.89 -1.72 -0.93
N ILE A 80 -10.61 -2.96 -0.58
CA ILE A 80 -9.46 -3.70 -1.04
C ILE A 80 -9.94 -4.53 -2.21
N TYR A 81 -9.24 -4.42 -3.32
CA TYR A 81 -9.48 -5.26 -4.47
C TYR A 81 -8.31 -6.20 -4.67
N ALA A 82 -8.62 -7.40 -5.11
CA ALA A 82 -7.65 -8.39 -5.53
C ALA A 82 -8.13 -9.02 -6.83
N HIS A 83 -7.28 -9.72 -7.53
CA HIS A 83 -7.67 -10.37 -8.76
C HIS A 83 -6.90 -11.67 -8.99
N SER A 84 -7.52 -12.58 -9.75
CA SER A 84 -6.83 -13.64 -10.48
C SER A 84 -6.48 -13.16 -11.90
N ALA A 85 -5.97 -14.02 -12.73
CA ALA A 85 -5.67 -13.67 -14.12
C ALA A 85 -6.87 -13.08 -14.91
N ASP A 86 -8.09 -13.46 -14.53
CA ASP A 86 -9.29 -13.18 -15.31
C ASP A 86 -10.51 -12.71 -14.49
N THR A 87 -10.38 -12.60 -13.16
CA THR A 87 -11.51 -12.29 -12.28
C THR A 87 -11.10 -11.23 -11.26
N LEU A 88 -11.93 -10.19 -11.12
CA LEU A 88 -11.81 -9.17 -10.09
C LEU A 88 -12.60 -9.57 -8.85
N TYR A 89 -11.98 -9.44 -7.70
CA TYR A 89 -12.55 -9.66 -6.37
C TYR A 89 -12.52 -8.37 -5.55
N ARG A 90 -13.42 -8.31 -4.57
CA ARG A 90 -13.43 -7.28 -3.54
C ARG A 90 -13.34 -7.93 -2.17
N LEU A 91 -12.44 -7.47 -1.33
CA LEU A 91 -12.35 -7.86 0.07
C LEU A 91 -12.93 -6.77 0.96
N ASP A 92 -13.89 -7.14 1.80
CA ASP A 92 -14.31 -6.30 2.92
C ASP A 92 -13.33 -6.50 4.08
N ALA A 93 -12.60 -5.45 4.42
CA ALA A 93 -11.55 -5.52 5.45
C ALA A 93 -12.10 -5.80 6.87
N ASN A 94 -13.38 -5.54 7.15
CA ASN A 94 -13.99 -5.77 8.46
C ASN A 94 -14.51 -7.21 8.58
N SER A 95 -15.36 -7.64 7.64
CA SER A 95 -15.97 -8.98 7.65
C SER A 95 -15.07 -10.07 7.10
N LYS A 96 -13.96 -9.69 6.41
CA LYS A 96 -13.05 -10.61 5.69
C LYS A 96 -13.78 -11.40 4.59
N GLN A 97 -14.89 -10.87 4.10
CA GLN A 97 -15.62 -11.48 2.99
C GLN A 97 -14.97 -11.11 1.67
N VAL A 98 -14.62 -12.12 0.88
CA VAL A 98 -14.21 -11.97 -0.51
C VAL A 98 -15.45 -12.15 -1.38
N ALA A 99 -15.81 -11.12 -2.12
CA ALA A 99 -16.90 -11.13 -3.08
C ALA A 99 -16.36 -11.07 -4.50
N VAL A 100 -16.90 -11.89 -5.38
CA VAL A 100 -16.63 -11.80 -6.82
C VAL A 100 -17.31 -10.54 -7.36
N VAL A 101 -16.53 -9.63 -7.98
CA VAL A 101 -17.06 -8.52 -8.76
C VAL A 101 -17.49 -9.03 -10.13
N GLY A 102 -16.61 -9.73 -10.81
CA GLY A 102 -16.90 -10.36 -12.09
C GLY A 102 -15.64 -10.72 -12.87
N PRO A 103 -15.80 -11.46 -13.98
CA PRO A 103 -14.70 -11.67 -14.89
C PRO A 103 -14.31 -10.36 -15.57
N PHE A 104 -13.02 -10.18 -15.84
CA PHE A 104 -12.57 -9.06 -16.65
C PHE A 104 -13.16 -9.13 -18.05
N THR A 105 -13.65 -7.99 -18.53
CA THR A 105 -14.26 -7.83 -19.86
C THR A 105 -13.63 -6.67 -20.61
N GLY A 106 -14.01 -6.46 -21.88
CA GLY A 106 -13.45 -5.37 -22.69
C GLY A 106 -12.09 -5.66 -23.30
N GLY A 107 -11.61 -6.92 -23.20
CA GLY A 107 -10.38 -7.37 -23.87
C GLY A 107 -9.17 -7.53 -22.96
N CYS A 108 -9.19 -7.10 -21.70
CA CYS A 108 -8.13 -7.41 -20.76
C CYS A 108 -8.27 -8.87 -20.28
N SER A 109 -7.17 -9.60 -20.35
CA SER A 109 -7.05 -10.98 -19.90
C SER A 109 -5.60 -11.21 -19.46
N SER A 110 -5.40 -12.20 -18.62
CA SER A 110 -4.09 -12.44 -18.01
C SER A 110 -3.58 -11.17 -17.28
N VAL A 111 -4.47 -10.58 -16.49
CA VAL A 111 -4.15 -9.43 -15.63
C VAL A 111 -3.10 -9.87 -14.61
N ILE A 112 -2.05 -9.08 -14.46
CA ILE A 112 -0.91 -9.40 -13.60
C ILE A 112 -0.81 -8.49 -12.39
N ASP A 113 -1.44 -7.30 -12.40
CA ASP A 113 -1.52 -6.46 -11.20
C ASP A 113 -2.58 -5.35 -11.31
N ILE A 114 -2.93 -4.75 -10.15
CA ILE A 114 -3.93 -3.69 -10.00
C ILE A 114 -3.45 -2.58 -9.06
N ALA A 115 -3.63 -1.32 -9.46
CA ALA A 115 -3.42 -0.14 -8.62
C ALA A 115 -4.68 0.73 -8.57
N ILE A 116 -4.93 1.37 -7.42
CA ILE A 116 -6.12 2.19 -7.20
C ILE A 116 -5.69 3.55 -6.61
N ASP A 117 -6.12 4.66 -7.25
CA ASP A 117 -5.84 6.00 -6.74
C ASP A 117 -6.80 6.43 -5.62
N SER A 118 -6.54 7.59 -5.01
CA SER A 118 -7.38 8.16 -3.94
C SER A 118 -8.82 8.48 -4.36
N SER A 119 -9.06 8.57 -5.66
CA SER A 119 -10.39 8.83 -6.23
C SER A 119 -11.08 7.54 -6.71
N SER A 120 -10.54 6.37 -6.36
CA SER A 120 -11.04 5.05 -6.76
C SER A 120 -10.98 4.79 -8.27
N ASN A 121 -10.10 5.47 -9.01
CA ASN A 121 -9.77 5.03 -10.36
C ASN A 121 -8.81 3.85 -10.26
N ALA A 122 -9.13 2.77 -10.95
CA ALA A 122 -8.33 1.57 -10.95
C ALA A 122 -7.69 1.32 -12.31
N TYR A 123 -6.46 0.84 -12.26
CA TYR A 123 -5.65 0.51 -13.41
C TYR A 123 -5.09 -0.90 -13.23
N VAL A 124 -5.12 -1.67 -14.30
CA VAL A 124 -4.53 -3.02 -14.32
C VAL A 124 -3.53 -3.13 -15.44
N THR A 125 -2.55 -3.99 -15.24
CA THR A 125 -1.59 -4.35 -16.28
C THR A 125 -1.75 -5.79 -16.70
N THR A 126 -1.43 -6.04 -17.96
CA THR A 126 -0.99 -7.32 -18.47
C THR A 126 0.49 -7.18 -18.84
N GLU A 127 1.16 -8.23 -19.28
CA GLU A 127 2.55 -8.10 -19.75
C GLU A 127 2.71 -7.10 -20.90
N THR A 128 1.63 -6.89 -21.68
CA THR A 128 1.66 -6.13 -22.94
C THR A 128 0.79 -4.89 -22.96
N ASP A 129 -0.05 -4.66 -21.96
CA ASP A 129 -1.03 -3.58 -22.02
C ASP A 129 -1.30 -2.95 -20.64
N LEU A 130 -1.61 -1.64 -20.65
CA LEU A 130 -2.18 -0.89 -19.54
C LEU A 130 -3.66 -0.65 -19.81
N TRP A 131 -4.48 -0.92 -18.81
CA TRP A 131 -5.94 -0.78 -18.88
C TRP A 131 -6.47 0.04 -17.71
N LYS A 132 -7.54 0.78 -17.93
CA LYS A 132 -8.41 1.27 -16.86
C LYS A 132 -9.52 0.23 -16.63
N VAL A 133 -9.83 -0.07 -15.37
CA VAL A 133 -10.87 -1.03 -15.01
C VAL A 133 -11.95 -0.37 -14.17
N ASP A 134 -13.20 -0.71 -14.45
CA ASP A 134 -14.36 -0.34 -13.63
C ASP A 134 -14.48 -1.31 -12.45
N LEU A 135 -14.37 -0.81 -11.25
CA LEU A 135 -14.37 -1.60 -10.01
C LEU A 135 -15.74 -2.20 -9.66
N THR A 136 -16.79 -1.86 -10.38
CA THR A 136 -18.16 -2.37 -10.14
C THR A 136 -18.56 -3.45 -11.13
N THR A 137 -17.97 -3.43 -12.34
CA THR A 137 -18.35 -4.32 -13.45
C THR A 137 -17.18 -5.17 -13.97
N ALA A 138 -15.95 -4.91 -13.52
CA ALA A 138 -14.71 -5.48 -14.06
C ALA A 138 -14.52 -5.22 -15.56
N ALA A 139 -15.17 -4.18 -16.10
CA ALA A 139 -15.00 -3.81 -17.50
C ALA A 139 -13.72 -3.00 -17.70
N CYS A 140 -12.90 -3.41 -18.67
CA CYS A 140 -11.64 -2.77 -19.00
C CYS A 140 -11.75 -1.87 -20.23
N THR A 141 -10.96 -0.79 -20.20
CA THR A 141 -10.73 0.08 -21.36
C THR A 141 -9.22 0.18 -21.59
N ASN A 142 -8.77 -0.21 -22.77
CA ASN A 142 -7.33 -0.14 -23.10
C ASN A 142 -6.84 1.31 -23.13
N ILE A 143 -5.68 1.55 -22.52
CA ILE A 143 -5.01 2.85 -22.51
C ILE A 143 -3.85 2.81 -23.49
N ALA A 144 -3.01 1.78 -23.41
CA ALA A 144 -1.82 1.68 -24.25
C ALA A 144 -1.29 0.25 -24.30
N THR A 145 -0.62 -0.08 -25.38
CA THR A 145 0.19 -1.29 -25.53
C THR A 145 1.65 -0.96 -25.23
N GLY A 146 2.30 -1.80 -24.43
CA GLY A 146 3.69 -1.64 -23.98
C GLY A 146 4.11 -2.83 -23.14
N SER A 147 5.25 -2.73 -22.46
CA SER A 147 5.68 -3.73 -21.47
C SER A 147 5.50 -3.15 -20.07
N TYR A 148 4.72 -3.83 -19.24
CA TYR A 148 4.34 -3.36 -17.92
C TYR A 148 4.72 -4.40 -16.84
N PRO A 149 5.03 -3.93 -15.63
CA PRO A 149 5.40 -4.83 -14.53
C PRO A 149 4.19 -5.46 -13.85
N ASN A 150 4.45 -6.48 -13.03
CA ASN A 150 3.50 -7.10 -12.11
C ASN A 150 3.59 -6.51 -10.69
N SER A 151 3.94 -5.26 -10.56
CA SER A 151 4.08 -4.59 -9.26
C SER A 151 3.62 -3.15 -9.46
N LEU A 152 2.40 -2.85 -9.03
CA LEU A 152 1.77 -1.56 -9.26
C LEU A 152 1.24 -0.94 -7.97
N SER A 153 1.42 0.36 -7.83
CA SER A 153 0.72 1.18 -6.84
C SER A 153 0.59 2.61 -7.33
N PHE A 154 -0.29 3.36 -6.70
CA PHE A 154 -0.16 4.81 -6.74
C PHE A 154 0.67 5.26 -5.55
N VAL A 155 1.59 6.22 -5.79
CA VAL A 155 2.21 6.98 -4.69
C VAL A 155 1.49 8.31 -4.51
N PRO A 156 1.37 8.79 -3.26
CA PRO A 156 0.60 9.97 -2.94
C PRO A 156 1.07 11.21 -3.71
N LYS A 157 0.13 12.11 -3.97
CA LYS A 157 0.40 13.45 -4.49
C LYS A 157 1.49 14.14 -3.66
N GLY A 158 2.43 14.79 -4.34
CA GLY A 158 3.60 15.44 -3.72
C GLY A 158 4.83 14.54 -3.61
N THR A 159 4.70 13.25 -3.95
CA THR A 159 5.83 12.29 -3.96
C THR A 159 6.67 12.47 -5.22
N LEU A 160 6.14 12.12 -6.38
CA LEU A 160 6.79 12.24 -7.69
C LEU A 160 6.20 13.37 -8.54
N ASP A 161 5.01 13.81 -8.22
CA ASP A 161 4.31 14.89 -8.91
C ASP A 161 3.65 15.79 -7.86
N PRO A 162 3.83 17.13 -7.93
CA PRO A 162 3.27 18.03 -6.92
C PRO A 162 1.75 18.13 -6.96
N ASN A 163 1.10 17.74 -8.06
CA ASN A 163 -0.30 18.02 -8.31
C ASN A 163 -1.19 16.78 -8.33
N VAL A 164 -0.62 15.61 -8.69
CA VAL A 164 -1.36 14.35 -8.86
C VAL A 164 -0.62 13.20 -8.21
N GLU A 165 -1.33 12.13 -7.95
CA GLU A 165 -0.73 10.84 -7.61
C GLU A 165 -0.03 10.27 -8.84
N ALA A 166 0.99 9.48 -8.63
CA ALA A 166 1.73 8.85 -9.72
C ALA A 166 1.59 7.33 -9.67
N LEU A 167 1.20 6.73 -10.79
CA LEU A 167 1.23 5.29 -10.96
C LEU A 167 2.68 4.85 -11.10
N VAL A 168 3.10 3.93 -10.26
CA VAL A 168 4.47 3.42 -10.17
C VAL A 168 4.48 1.90 -10.15
N GLY A 169 5.65 1.33 -10.37
CA GLY A 169 5.86 -0.11 -10.27
C GLY A 169 7.33 -0.50 -10.35
N TYR A 170 7.59 -1.79 -10.29
CA TYR A 170 8.94 -2.34 -10.42
C TYR A 170 9.03 -3.32 -11.58
N ASN A 171 9.96 -3.04 -12.48
CA ASN A 171 10.41 -4.02 -13.46
C ASN A 171 11.73 -4.62 -12.97
N GLY A 172 11.65 -5.78 -12.30
CA GLY A 172 12.76 -6.36 -11.57
C GLY A 172 13.20 -5.44 -10.42
N SER A 173 14.39 -4.84 -10.52
CA SER A 173 14.89 -3.85 -9.56
C SER A 173 14.68 -2.40 -10.02
N THR A 174 14.21 -2.17 -11.23
CA THR A 174 14.02 -0.81 -11.77
C THR A 174 12.68 -0.24 -11.32
N TYR A 175 12.72 0.88 -10.60
CA TYR A 175 11.53 1.62 -10.21
C TYR A 175 11.10 2.55 -11.34
N ILE A 176 9.84 2.45 -11.74
CA ILE A 176 9.28 3.16 -12.89
C ILE A 176 8.03 3.95 -12.50
N ARG A 177 7.79 5.03 -13.27
CA ARG A 177 6.51 5.75 -13.32
C ARG A 177 5.82 5.44 -14.64
N ILE A 178 4.51 5.25 -14.58
CA ILE A 178 3.65 5.00 -15.75
C ILE A 178 2.67 6.17 -15.89
N ASN A 179 2.60 6.75 -17.08
CA ASN A 179 1.61 7.78 -17.36
C ASN A 179 0.24 7.14 -17.62
N THR A 180 -0.74 7.44 -16.79
CA THR A 180 -2.08 6.84 -16.81
C THR A 180 -2.94 7.24 -18.03
N THR A 181 -2.50 8.22 -18.82
CA THR A 181 -3.20 8.67 -20.04
C THR A 181 -2.58 8.08 -21.29
N THR A 182 -1.24 7.97 -21.34
CA THR A 182 -0.51 7.57 -22.53
C THR A 182 0.17 6.22 -22.43
N GLY A 183 0.22 5.62 -21.21
CA GLY A 183 0.97 4.41 -20.93
C GLY A 183 2.50 4.57 -20.98
N ALA A 184 3.00 5.79 -21.17
CA ALA A 184 4.44 6.04 -21.27
C ALA A 184 5.14 5.68 -19.94
N VAL A 185 6.21 4.89 -20.03
CA VAL A 185 7.01 4.43 -18.91
C VAL A 185 8.26 5.29 -18.78
N THR A 186 8.57 5.72 -17.55
CA THR A 186 9.77 6.51 -17.23
C THR A 186 10.50 5.88 -16.05
N ASN A 187 11.81 5.67 -16.17
CA ASN A 187 12.63 5.21 -15.05
C ASN A 187 12.76 6.34 -14.02
N VAL A 188 12.49 6.01 -12.76
CA VAL A 188 12.61 6.92 -11.62
C VAL A 188 13.86 6.61 -10.81
N GLY A 189 14.13 5.33 -10.57
CA GLY A 189 15.26 4.89 -9.77
C GLY A 189 15.41 3.38 -9.77
N ALA A 190 16.08 2.85 -8.77
CA ALA A 190 16.31 1.41 -8.66
C ALA A 190 16.39 0.96 -7.21
N LEU A 191 15.93 -0.25 -6.96
CA LEU A 191 16.05 -0.95 -5.70
C LEU A 191 17.49 -1.44 -5.54
N THR A 192 18.12 -1.12 -4.41
CA THR A 192 19.47 -1.56 -4.07
C THR A 192 19.46 -2.84 -3.20
N GLY A 193 20.64 -3.30 -2.78
CA GLY A 193 20.77 -4.46 -1.90
C GLY A 193 20.67 -5.81 -2.60
N GLY A 194 20.57 -5.85 -3.94
CA GLY A 194 20.46 -7.10 -4.71
C GLY A 194 19.07 -7.71 -4.69
N TYR A 195 18.06 -6.93 -4.29
CA TYR A 195 16.65 -7.33 -4.33
C TYR A 195 16.02 -7.08 -5.69
N THR A 196 15.00 -7.88 -5.99
CA THR A 196 14.08 -7.66 -7.10
C THR A 196 12.65 -7.80 -6.60
N SER A 197 11.69 -7.08 -7.18
CA SER A 197 10.28 -7.29 -6.86
C SER A 197 9.90 -8.75 -7.08
N SER A 198 9.19 -9.35 -6.11
CA SER A 198 8.62 -10.71 -6.22
C SER A 198 7.12 -10.68 -6.48
N GLY A 199 6.47 -9.60 -6.13
CA GLY A 199 5.03 -9.44 -6.23
C GLY A 199 4.65 -7.99 -6.37
N ASP A 200 4.22 -7.37 -5.30
CA ASP A 200 3.46 -6.14 -5.32
C ASP A 200 4.05 -5.03 -4.43
N ILE A 201 3.62 -3.81 -4.71
CA ILE A 201 3.94 -2.58 -3.96
C ILE A 201 2.65 -1.94 -3.46
N VAL A 202 2.67 -1.44 -2.22
CA VAL A 202 1.58 -0.63 -1.67
C VAL A 202 2.10 0.66 -1.06
N SER A 203 1.38 1.77 -1.26
CA SER A 203 1.72 3.09 -0.70
C SER A 203 0.47 3.81 -0.19
N VAL A 204 0.60 4.48 0.96
CA VAL A 204 -0.52 5.10 1.68
C VAL A 204 -0.16 6.52 2.12
N ILE A 205 -1.12 7.43 2.00
CA ILE A 205 -0.97 8.81 2.49
C ILE A 205 -0.76 8.79 4.01
N GLY A 206 0.35 9.37 4.46
CA GLY A 206 0.70 9.40 5.89
C GLY A 206 1.16 8.06 6.46
N GLY A 207 1.26 7.03 5.62
CA GLY A 207 1.84 5.73 5.91
C GLY A 207 3.18 5.52 5.21
N GLY A 208 3.60 4.26 5.09
CA GLY A 208 4.79 3.87 4.36
C GLY A 208 4.51 3.45 2.92
N THR A 209 5.58 3.10 2.23
CA THR A 209 5.54 2.41 0.94
C THR A 209 6.28 1.09 1.09
N PHE A 210 5.61 0.00 0.81
CA PHE A 210 6.10 -1.36 1.06
C PHE A 210 6.10 -2.17 -0.24
N LEU A 211 7.05 -3.08 -0.34
CA LEU A 211 7.29 -3.91 -1.52
C LEU A 211 7.61 -5.33 -1.08
N THR A 212 7.01 -6.34 -1.71
CA THR A 212 7.46 -7.72 -1.61
C THR A 212 8.60 -7.97 -2.58
N VAL A 213 9.64 -8.66 -2.09
CA VAL A 213 10.88 -8.86 -2.84
C VAL A 213 11.45 -10.26 -2.66
N LYS A 214 12.29 -10.64 -3.63
CA LYS A 214 13.16 -11.82 -3.57
C LYS A 214 14.62 -11.42 -3.77
N GLY A 215 15.51 -12.34 -3.38
CA GLY A 215 16.96 -12.14 -3.49
C GLY A 215 17.54 -11.38 -2.30
N GLY A 216 18.51 -10.51 -2.56
CA GLY A 216 19.23 -9.79 -1.52
C GLY A 216 20.19 -10.67 -0.72
N LYS A 217 20.81 -10.08 0.31
CA LYS A 217 21.77 -10.80 1.16
C LYS A 217 21.12 -11.88 2.02
N GLU A 218 19.86 -11.73 2.32
CA GLU A 218 19.07 -12.64 3.16
C GLU A 218 18.49 -13.81 2.37
N SER A 219 18.75 -13.85 1.05
CA SER A 219 18.18 -14.85 0.14
C SER A 219 16.66 -14.90 0.27
N CYS A 220 16.04 -13.74 0.29
CA CYS A 220 14.60 -13.60 0.44
C CYS A 220 13.83 -14.33 -0.66
N ASP A 221 12.76 -14.96 -0.20
CA ASP A 221 11.67 -15.44 -1.02
C ASP A 221 10.42 -14.84 -0.40
N ASP A 222 9.89 -13.75 -0.99
CA ASP A 222 8.86 -12.88 -0.42
C ASP A 222 9.19 -12.28 0.96
N CYS A 223 10.19 -11.39 0.96
CA CYS A 223 10.45 -10.49 2.08
C CYS A 223 9.73 -9.16 1.89
N LEU A 224 9.37 -8.51 3.00
CA LEU A 224 8.81 -7.17 2.98
C LEU A 224 9.92 -6.13 3.16
N LEU A 225 9.96 -5.18 2.24
CA LEU A 225 10.80 -3.98 2.35
C LEU A 225 9.93 -2.74 2.55
N GLN A 226 10.46 -1.76 3.28
CA GLN A 226 10.07 -0.37 3.13
C GLN A 226 10.99 0.29 2.11
N ILE A 227 10.40 1.04 1.20
CA ILE A 227 11.12 1.76 0.14
C ILE A 227 10.86 3.26 0.23
N ASP A 228 11.77 4.06 -0.27
CA ASP A 228 11.56 5.48 -0.52
C ASP A 228 10.71 5.66 -1.80
N PRO A 229 9.47 6.14 -1.72
CA PRO A 229 8.61 6.28 -2.89
C PRO A 229 9.08 7.33 -3.90
N LYS A 230 10.09 8.16 -3.56
CA LYS A 230 10.67 9.15 -4.48
C LYS A 230 11.74 8.56 -5.37
N THR A 231 12.47 7.56 -4.87
CA THR A 231 13.61 6.98 -5.55
C THR A 231 13.45 5.50 -5.86
N GLY A 232 12.51 4.82 -5.19
CA GLY A 232 12.34 3.38 -5.27
C GLY A 232 13.46 2.60 -4.58
N ASP A 233 14.27 3.25 -3.76
CA ASP A 233 15.39 2.59 -3.10
C ASP A 233 14.98 2.01 -1.74
N LEU A 234 15.76 1.03 -1.29
CA LEU A 234 15.61 0.39 0.01
C LEU A 234 15.77 1.40 1.15
N VAL A 235 14.77 1.45 2.03
CA VAL A 235 14.86 2.13 3.33
C VAL A 235 15.17 1.11 4.41
N GLN A 236 14.37 0.04 4.49
CA GLN A 236 14.52 -0.99 5.51
C GLN A 236 14.01 -2.34 5.01
N SER A 237 14.70 -3.43 5.40
CA SER A 237 14.21 -4.80 5.26
C SER A 237 13.58 -5.26 6.57
N TYR A 238 12.41 -5.85 6.47
CA TYR A 238 11.70 -6.45 7.61
C TYR A 238 11.80 -7.99 7.63
N GLY A 239 12.40 -8.58 6.59
CA GLY A 239 12.55 -10.02 6.46
C GLY A 239 11.35 -10.72 5.83
N SER A 240 11.33 -12.05 5.90
CA SER A 240 10.30 -12.90 5.27
C SER A 240 8.92 -12.66 5.84
N VAL A 241 7.92 -12.63 4.96
CA VAL A 241 6.50 -12.65 5.34
C VAL A 241 5.99 -14.06 5.66
N ASN A 242 6.84 -15.09 5.54
CA ASN A 242 6.53 -16.51 5.79
C ASN A 242 5.37 -17.07 4.93
N HIS A 243 5.10 -16.43 3.82
CA HIS A 243 4.23 -16.88 2.75
C HIS A 243 5.02 -16.89 1.46
N ALA A 244 4.69 -17.78 0.55
CA ALA A 244 5.29 -17.87 -0.78
C ALA A 244 4.31 -17.36 -1.84
N ASP A 245 4.83 -16.90 -2.98
CA ASP A 245 4.03 -16.43 -4.11
C ASP A 245 3.05 -15.31 -3.71
N VAL A 246 3.52 -14.37 -2.89
CA VAL A 246 2.76 -13.20 -2.43
C VAL A 246 2.75 -12.16 -3.54
N PHE A 247 1.72 -12.21 -4.37
CA PHE A 247 1.59 -11.37 -5.55
C PHE A 247 0.74 -10.12 -5.33
N GLY A 248 0.03 -10.00 -4.21
CA GLY A 248 -0.76 -8.83 -3.90
C GLY A 248 -0.44 -8.23 -2.54
N LEU A 249 -0.38 -6.89 -2.49
CA LEU A 249 -0.33 -6.10 -1.27
C LEU A 249 -1.45 -5.06 -1.25
N ALA A 250 -2.07 -4.91 -0.09
CA ALA A 250 -3.02 -3.84 0.16
C ALA A 250 -2.79 -3.25 1.55
N PHE A 251 -3.38 -2.10 1.81
CA PHE A 251 -3.29 -1.46 3.12
C PHE A 251 -4.66 -1.01 3.60
N TRP A 252 -4.94 -1.24 4.88
CA TRP A 252 -6.15 -0.73 5.52
C TRP A 252 -6.02 -0.65 7.03
N ALA A 253 -6.51 0.45 7.62
CA ALA A 253 -6.66 0.62 9.05
C ALA A 253 -5.39 0.29 9.85
N GLY A 254 -4.23 0.76 9.35
CA GLY A 254 -2.95 0.59 10.02
C GLY A 254 -2.29 -0.77 9.83
N ALA A 255 -2.84 -1.65 9.01
CA ALA A 255 -2.27 -2.95 8.67
C ALA A 255 -2.02 -3.10 7.18
N ALA A 256 -0.92 -3.72 6.80
CA ALA A 256 -0.75 -4.25 5.46
C ALA A 256 -1.40 -5.64 5.37
N TYR A 257 -1.84 -6.00 4.18
CA TYR A 257 -2.43 -7.30 3.88
C TYR A 257 -1.69 -7.90 2.69
N GLY A 258 -1.30 -9.17 2.83
CA GLY A 258 -0.73 -9.95 1.74
C GLY A 258 -1.78 -10.89 1.16
N PHE A 259 -1.64 -11.17 -0.13
CA PHE A 259 -2.49 -12.05 -0.92
C PHE A 259 -1.59 -12.97 -1.73
N ASP A 260 -1.74 -14.27 -1.55
CA ASP A 260 -0.90 -15.24 -2.24
C ASP A 260 -1.63 -16.02 -3.35
N ASN A 261 -0.86 -16.70 -4.17
CA ASN A 261 -1.39 -17.48 -5.29
C ASN A 261 -2.20 -18.72 -4.84
N GLY A 262 -2.08 -19.11 -3.59
CA GLY A 262 -2.89 -20.19 -2.99
C GLY A 262 -4.30 -19.76 -2.64
N GLY A 263 -4.60 -18.45 -2.70
CA GLY A 263 -5.89 -17.89 -2.31
C GLY A 263 -5.96 -17.50 -0.85
N ASP A 264 -4.82 -17.49 -0.15
CA ASP A 264 -4.73 -17.08 1.23
C ASP A 264 -4.59 -15.56 1.37
N VAL A 265 -5.16 -15.04 2.44
CA VAL A 265 -5.06 -13.64 2.87
C VAL A 265 -4.47 -13.61 4.27
N PHE A 266 -3.52 -12.73 4.50
CA PHE A 266 -2.91 -12.56 5.81
C PHE A 266 -2.66 -11.08 6.13
N SER A 267 -2.70 -10.73 7.41
CA SER A 267 -2.29 -9.42 7.87
C SER A 267 -0.80 -9.41 8.20
N ILE A 268 -0.17 -8.27 7.94
CA ILE A 268 1.23 -8.01 8.21
C ILE A 268 1.29 -6.89 9.25
N ALA A 269 1.88 -7.18 10.39
CA ALA A 269 2.01 -6.27 11.51
C ALA A 269 3.45 -6.22 12.03
N TRP A 270 3.80 -5.13 12.71
CA TRP A 270 5.09 -5.00 13.40
C TRP A 270 4.87 -5.12 14.90
N VAL A 271 5.36 -6.19 15.49
CA VAL A 271 5.23 -6.44 16.92
C VAL A 271 6.62 -6.36 17.54
N ASN A 272 6.82 -5.40 18.44
CA ASN A 272 8.13 -5.15 19.09
C ASN A 272 9.28 -4.94 18.09
N GLY A 273 9.00 -4.30 16.96
CA GLY A 273 10.00 -4.04 15.92
C GLY A 273 10.29 -5.21 14.98
N ALA A 274 9.64 -6.35 15.16
CA ALA A 274 9.71 -7.50 14.27
C ALA A 274 8.43 -7.64 13.44
N LEU A 275 8.58 -8.12 12.22
CA LEU A 275 7.45 -8.44 11.35
C LEU A 275 6.72 -9.68 11.89
N SER A 276 5.41 -9.60 11.93
CA SER A 276 4.51 -10.70 12.32
C SER A 276 3.39 -10.80 11.30
N THR A 277 3.12 -12.00 10.83
CA THR A 277 2.01 -12.29 9.93
C THR A 277 0.95 -13.12 10.66
N THR A 278 -0.31 -12.92 10.29
CA THR A 278 -1.43 -13.68 10.83
C THR A 278 -2.40 -14.00 9.71
N ASP A 279 -2.66 -15.29 9.51
CA ASP A 279 -3.60 -15.76 8.51
C ASP A 279 -5.02 -15.27 8.82
N ILE A 280 -5.70 -14.84 7.78
CA ILE A 280 -7.08 -14.38 7.83
C ILE A 280 -7.94 -15.39 7.09
N PRO A 281 -8.72 -16.20 7.80
CA PRO A 281 -9.63 -17.12 7.15
C PRO A 281 -10.62 -16.36 6.26
N VAL A 282 -10.68 -16.70 4.98
CA VAL A 282 -11.65 -16.12 4.04
C VAL A 282 -12.94 -16.94 4.15
N PRO A 283 -14.04 -16.40 4.71
CA PRO A 283 -15.29 -17.16 4.83
C PRO A 283 -15.91 -17.44 3.47
N ASN A 284 -16.28 -18.69 3.23
CA ASN A 284 -16.94 -19.12 1.98
C ASN A 284 -16.20 -18.62 0.71
N PRO A 285 -14.92 -18.96 0.54
CA PRO A 285 -14.15 -18.45 -0.58
C PRO A 285 -14.77 -18.90 -1.90
N PRO A 286 -14.69 -18.09 -2.96
CA PRO A 286 -15.06 -18.53 -4.30
C PRO A 286 -14.30 -19.80 -4.72
N PRO A 287 -14.89 -20.68 -5.54
CA PRO A 287 -14.17 -21.85 -6.05
C PRO A 287 -12.89 -21.44 -6.79
N ASN A 288 -11.79 -22.14 -6.51
CA ASN A 288 -10.48 -21.89 -7.12
C ASN A 288 -9.96 -20.47 -6.91
N LEU A 289 -10.22 -19.89 -5.73
CA LEU A 289 -9.67 -18.59 -5.37
C LEU A 289 -8.16 -18.63 -5.49
N SER A 290 -7.61 -17.65 -6.17
CA SER A 290 -6.17 -17.41 -6.31
C SER A 290 -5.95 -15.93 -6.53
N PHE A 291 -4.88 -15.39 -5.99
CA PHE A 291 -4.58 -13.97 -6.12
C PHE A 291 -3.30 -13.78 -6.94
N TRP A 292 -3.39 -12.93 -7.97
CA TRP A 292 -2.29 -12.54 -8.84
C TRP A 292 -1.86 -11.10 -8.64
N GLY A 293 -2.62 -10.35 -7.87
CA GLY A 293 -2.35 -8.99 -7.45
C GLY A 293 -3.46 -8.48 -6.55
N ALA A 294 -3.17 -7.42 -5.82
CA ALA A 294 -4.14 -6.73 -4.99
C ALA A 294 -3.80 -5.24 -4.91
N GLY A 295 -4.77 -4.43 -4.53
CA GLY A 295 -4.55 -3.00 -4.33
C GLY A 295 -5.61 -2.39 -3.43
N SER A 296 -5.23 -1.31 -2.80
CA SER A 296 -6.11 -0.43 -2.05
C SER A 296 -5.87 1.01 -2.46
N THR A 297 -6.83 1.87 -2.18
CA THR A 297 -6.66 3.31 -2.44
C THR A 297 -5.55 3.89 -1.54
N THR A 298 -4.79 4.84 -2.07
CA THR A 298 -3.76 5.58 -1.30
C THR A 298 -4.35 6.36 -0.12
N SER A 299 -5.65 6.65 -0.12
CA SER A 299 -6.39 7.28 0.98
C SER A 299 -6.90 6.27 2.02
N ALA A 300 -6.48 5.02 1.97
CA ALA A 300 -6.77 4.05 3.02
C ALA A 300 -6.32 4.58 4.39
N PRO A 301 -7.14 4.43 5.45
CA PRO A 301 -6.77 4.95 6.77
C PRO A 301 -5.44 4.39 7.25
N PRO A 302 -4.45 5.23 7.61
CA PRO A 302 -3.15 4.76 8.09
C PRO A 302 -3.21 4.17 9.51
N THR A 303 -4.30 4.43 10.24
CA THR A 303 -4.53 3.92 11.60
C THR A 303 -5.91 3.30 11.71
N ALA A 304 -6.07 2.32 12.60
CA ALA A 304 -7.39 1.79 12.94
C ALA A 304 -8.26 2.86 13.62
N ALA A 305 -9.59 2.77 13.42
CA ALA A 305 -10.54 3.73 14.00
C ALA A 305 -10.55 3.75 15.55
N ASP A 306 -10.09 2.68 16.17
CA ASP A 306 -9.95 2.51 17.63
C ASP A 306 -8.58 2.96 18.16
N GLY A 307 -7.73 3.55 17.34
CA GLY A 307 -6.39 3.98 17.70
C GLY A 307 -5.35 2.86 17.79
N GLY A 308 -5.75 1.63 17.50
CA GLY A 308 -4.88 0.44 17.46
C GLY A 308 -4.12 0.32 16.12
N GLY A 309 -3.64 1.41 15.56
CA GLY A 309 -2.77 1.39 14.38
C GLY A 309 -1.32 1.21 14.77
N ILE A 310 -0.57 0.55 13.91
CA ILE A 310 0.88 0.47 14.03
C ILE A 310 1.43 1.86 13.70
N PRO A 311 2.29 2.45 14.57
CA PRO A 311 3.02 3.66 14.19
C PRO A 311 3.95 3.28 13.05
N LEU A 312 3.59 3.66 11.84
CA LEU A 312 4.53 3.70 10.73
C LEU A 312 5.44 4.91 10.99
N GLN A 313 6.61 4.68 11.55
CA GLN A 313 7.63 5.71 11.77
C GLN A 313 8.42 5.95 10.49
#